data_cda6a245c8e75cc349c667d2c44c5ed1
#
_entry.id   cda6a245c8e75cc349c667d2c44c5ed1
#
_cell.length_a   1.000
_cell.length_b   1.000
_cell.length_c   1.000
_cell.angle_alpha   90.00
_cell.angle_beta   90.00
_cell.angle_gamma   90.00
#
_symmetry.space_group_name_H-M   'P 1'
#
loop_
_entity.id
_entity.type
_entity.pdbx_description
1 polymer ?
#
loop_
_entity_poly.entity_id
_entity_poly.type
_entity_poly.pdbx_seq_one_letter_code
_entity_poly.pdbx_strand_id
1 'polypeptide(L)'
;GFQSQFKAYQETRLKVIDFEDLTIEFYNDFRSFLTDKEYSPNTIARMVKICKTICYAAEQLKLMDAANVRFGFDVIYKDVDNVYLTEERIQELYEYDLSNRPAWEKIKDVFVVGCLTGQRVSDYKRINSKMIVTLTDGNKYIKLKQEKTGNIVYIPLDYRVAAILDKYNGTLPKVYDQ
;
A
#
# COMPACT_ATOMS: atom_id res chain seq x y z
N GLY A 1 9.33 10.83 5.27
CA GLY A 1 7.92 11.04 5.61
C GLY A 1 7.57 12.50 5.88
N PHE A 2 6.32 12.83 6.26
CA PHE A 2 5.88 14.21 6.52
C PHE A 2 6.83 14.98 7.45
N GLN A 3 7.12 14.41 8.62
CA GLN A 3 7.98 15.07 9.62
C GLN A 3 9.35 15.47 9.06
N SER A 4 9.97 14.61 8.26
CA SER A 4 11.26 14.91 7.62
C SER A 4 11.14 16.06 6.62
N GLN A 5 10.08 16.11 5.82
CA GLN A 5 9.90 17.19 4.84
C GLN A 5 9.47 18.49 5.49
N PHE A 6 8.68 18.43 6.54
CA PHE A 6 8.30 19.62 7.31
C PHE A 6 9.53 20.26 7.98
N LYS A 7 10.42 19.44 8.57
CA LYS A 7 11.69 19.91 9.14
C LYS A 7 12.57 20.56 8.08
N ALA A 8 12.74 19.90 6.92
CA ALA A 8 13.52 20.46 5.82
C ALA A 8 12.94 21.80 5.30
N TYR A 9 11.61 21.92 5.26
CA TYR A 9 10.96 23.19 4.92
C TYR A 9 11.24 24.27 5.95
N GLN A 10 11.17 24.01 7.25
CA GLN A 10 11.52 24.96 8.32
C GLN A 10 12.97 25.43 8.20
N GLU A 11 13.90 24.53 7.87
CA GLU A 11 15.32 24.85 7.65
C GLU A 11 15.51 25.85 6.49
N THR A 12 14.71 25.74 5.40
CA THR A 12 14.78 26.71 4.29
C THR A 12 14.25 28.09 4.68
N ARG A 13 13.37 28.17 5.66
CA ARG A 13 12.77 29.42 6.14
C ARG A 13 13.51 30.06 7.32
N LEU A 14 14.52 29.37 7.86
CA LEU A 14 15.27 29.79 9.05
C LEU A 14 14.34 30.14 10.24
N LYS A 15 13.18 29.49 10.29
CA LYS A 15 12.12 29.75 11.28
C LYS A 15 11.52 28.43 11.73
N VAL A 16 11.29 28.31 13.04
CA VAL A 16 10.38 27.28 13.57
C VAL A 16 8.95 27.74 13.29
N ILE A 17 8.17 26.87 12.66
CA ILE A 17 6.77 27.15 12.32
C ILE A 17 5.92 26.78 13.51
N ASP A 18 5.15 27.75 14.02
CA ASP A 18 4.14 27.53 15.06
C ASP A 18 2.73 27.43 14.44
N PHE A 19 1.75 27.10 15.25
CA PHE A 19 0.35 26.95 14.80
C PHE A 19 -0.20 28.22 14.17
N GLU A 20 0.18 29.40 14.66
CA GLU A 20 -0.22 30.72 14.12
C GLU A 20 0.30 30.95 12.68
N ASP A 21 1.40 30.29 12.31
CA ASP A 21 1.99 30.41 10.99
C ASP A 21 1.27 29.57 9.91
N LEU A 22 0.35 28.70 10.32
CA LEU A 22 -0.34 27.77 9.41
C LEU A 22 -1.50 28.49 8.66
N THR A 23 -1.13 29.47 7.87
CA THR A 23 -2.00 30.29 7.03
C THR A 23 -2.13 29.70 5.61
N ILE A 24 -2.93 30.34 4.76
CA ILE A 24 -3.05 29.98 3.34
C ILE A 24 -1.71 30.23 2.61
N GLU A 25 -0.96 31.25 2.99
CA GLU A 25 0.38 31.51 2.46
C GLU A 25 1.31 30.36 2.79
N PHE A 26 1.34 29.90 4.03
CA PHE A 26 2.08 28.69 4.40
C PHE A 26 1.69 27.48 3.54
N TYR A 27 0.38 27.26 3.36
CA TYR A 27 -0.10 26.13 2.54
C TYR A 27 0.44 26.18 1.11
N ASN A 28 0.37 27.35 0.48
CA ASN A 28 0.85 27.52 -0.90
C ASN A 28 2.36 27.35 -1.00
N ASP A 29 3.09 27.96 -0.08
CA ASP A 29 4.53 27.86 0.01
C ASP A 29 5.03 26.43 0.27
N PHE A 30 4.40 25.72 1.21
CA PHE A 30 4.78 24.36 1.51
C PHE A 30 4.48 23.41 0.34
N ARG A 31 3.38 23.63 -0.37
CA ARG A 31 3.08 22.89 -1.59
C ARG A 31 4.10 23.17 -2.69
N SER A 32 4.48 24.43 -2.90
CA SER A 32 5.53 24.81 -3.86
C SER A 32 6.84 24.11 -3.53
N PHE A 33 7.29 24.20 -2.29
CA PHE A 33 8.49 23.53 -1.80
C PHE A 33 8.47 22.00 -2.08
N LEU A 34 7.32 21.33 -1.88
CA LEU A 34 7.20 19.91 -2.17
C LEU A 34 7.19 19.64 -3.68
N THR A 35 6.62 20.54 -4.48
CA THR A 35 6.63 20.44 -5.94
C THR A 35 8.05 20.62 -6.50
N ASP A 36 8.80 21.56 -5.99
CA ASP A 36 10.20 21.78 -6.37
C ASP A 36 11.11 20.59 -6.02
N LYS A 37 10.70 19.79 -5.03
CA LYS A 37 11.33 18.50 -4.70
C LYS A 37 10.78 17.33 -5.53
N GLU A 38 10.05 17.60 -6.59
CA GLU A 38 9.51 16.60 -7.54
C GLU A 38 8.59 15.54 -6.91
N TYR A 39 7.94 15.86 -5.77
CA TYR A 39 6.94 14.96 -5.20
C TYR A 39 5.68 14.88 -6.08
N SER A 40 5.15 13.67 -6.23
CA SER A 40 3.90 13.47 -6.96
C SER A 40 2.74 14.22 -6.30
N PRO A 41 1.73 14.67 -7.08
CA PRO A 41 0.55 15.36 -6.54
C PRO A 41 -0.13 14.59 -5.38
N ASN A 42 -0.22 13.27 -5.48
CA ASN A 42 -0.83 12.44 -4.44
C ASN A 42 0.02 12.36 -3.16
N THR A 43 1.36 12.41 -3.30
CA THR A 43 2.25 12.52 -2.15
C THR A 43 2.10 13.86 -1.45
N ILE A 44 2.00 14.96 -2.22
CA ILE A 44 1.74 16.31 -1.69
C ILE A 44 0.40 16.36 -0.97
N ALA A 45 -0.67 15.85 -1.60
CA ALA A 45 -2.00 15.77 -1.00
C ALA A 45 -1.98 15.00 0.33
N ARG A 46 -1.25 13.88 0.38
CA ARG A 46 -1.06 13.11 1.61
C ARG A 46 -0.35 13.91 2.70
N MET A 47 0.68 14.68 2.35
CA MET A 47 1.40 15.53 3.33
C MET A 47 0.51 16.63 3.87
N VAL A 48 -0.27 17.29 3.01
CA VAL A 48 -1.28 18.30 3.42
C VAL A 48 -2.32 17.65 4.33
N LYS A 49 -2.82 16.45 4.01
CA LYS A 49 -3.77 15.72 4.85
C LYS A 49 -3.22 15.44 6.25
N ILE A 50 -1.94 15.05 6.35
CA ILE A 50 -1.28 14.82 7.64
C ILE A 50 -1.20 16.13 8.42
N CYS A 51 -0.81 17.25 7.78
CA CYS A 51 -0.80 18.57 8.39
C CYS A 51 -2.19 18.93 8.97
N LYS A 52 -3.25 18.79 8.16
CA LYS A 52 -4.63 19.01 8.62
C LYS A 52 -4.99 18.16 9.84
N THR A 53 -4.61 16.89 9.83
CA THR A 53 -4.87 15.97 10.96
C THR A 53 -4.22 16.44 12.24
N ILE A 54 -2.97 16.93 12.17
CA ILE A 54 -2.23 17.47 13.32
C ILE A 54 -2.92 18.74 13.83
N CYS A 55 -3.33 19.66 12.93
CA CYS A 55 -4.03 20.89 13.30
C CYS A 55 -5.38 20.61 13.98
N TYR A 56 -6.14 19.62 13.49
CA TYR A 56 -7.39 19.23 14.13
C TYR A 56 -7.18 18.61 15.53
N ALA A 57 -6.11 17.82 15.69
CA ALA A 57 -5.76 17.32 17.02
C ALA A 57 -5.34 18.46 17.98
N ALA A 58 -4.61 19.47 17.49
CA ALA A 58 -4.24 20.66 18.27
C ALA A 58 -5.46 21.51 18.64
N GLU A 59 -6.45 21.63 17.74
CA GLU A 59 -7.72 22.32 18.03
C GLU A 59 -8.49 21.61 19.15
N GLN A 60 -8.56 20.27 19.13
CA GLN A 60 -9.19 19.50 20.22
C GLN A 60 -8.51 19.74 21.57
N LEU A 61 -7.21 19.99 21.56
CA LEU A 61 -6.42 20.33 22.74
C LEU A 61 -6.47 21.83 23.09
N LYS A 62 -7.23 22.63 22.34
CA LYS A 62 -7.35 24.11 22.50
C LYS A 62 -6.01 24.85 22.33
N LEU A 63 -5.10 24.32 21.51
CA LEU A 63 -3.82 24.93 21.22
C LEU A 63 -3.87 25.88 20.01
N MET A 64 -4.89 25.78 19.16
CA MET A 64 -5.11 26.64 17.99
C MET A 64 -6.59 26.64 17.58
N ASP A 65 -6.96 27.60 16.72
CA ASP A 65 -8.18 27.54 15.90
C ASP A 65 -7.81 27.00 14.50
N ALA A 66 -8.40 25.90 14.11
CA ALA A 66 -8.12 25.24 12.82
C ALA A 66 -9.04 25.75 11.67
N ALA A 67 -9.77 26.86 11.83
CA ALA A 67 -10.68 27.37 10.81
C ALA A 67 -9.96 27.62 9.46
N ASN A 68 -8.83 28.31 9.47
CA ASN A 68 -8.03 28.55 8.25
C ASN A 68 -7.57 27.27 7.57
N VAL A 69 -7.15 26.28 8.36
CA VAL A 69 -6.71 24.97 7.85
C VAL A 69 -7.89 24.18 7.29
N ARG A 70 -9.08 24.29 7.92
CA ARG A 70 -10.30 23.58 7.50
C ARG A 70 -10.77 24.04 6.12
N PHE A 71 -10.81 25.33 5.89
CA PHE A 71 -11.35 25.93 4.68
C PHE A 71 -10.31 26.32 3.65
N GLY A 72 -9.04 26.46 4.02
CA GLY A 72 -7.97 26.93 3.14
C GLY A 72 -6.99 25.86 2.66
N PHE A 73 -6.90 24.70 3.32
CA PHE A 73 -5.96 23.64 2.92
C PHE A 73 -6.68 22.55 2.13
N ASP A 74 -6.62 22.62 0.81
CA ASP A 74 -7.24 21.64 -0.06
C ASP A 74 -6.39 20.38 -0.18
N VAL A 75 -7.05 19.24 0.01
CA VAL A 75 -6.42 17.91 -0.19
C VAL A 75 -6.88 17.37 -1.54
N ILE A 76 -6.11 17.66 -2.58
CA ILE A 76 -6.46 17.33 -3.96
C ILE A 76 -5.67 16.09 -4.39
N TYR A 77 -6.38 14.96 -4.52
CA TYR A 77 -5.82 13.75 -5.13
C TYR A 77 -6.08 13.75 -6.64
N LYS A 78 -5.10 13.31 -7.40
CA LYS A 78 -5.24 13.04 -8.83
C LYS A 78 -5.49 11.55 -9.04
N ASP A 79 -6.41 11.24 -9.92
CA ASP A 79 -6.58 9.87 -10.39
C ASP A 79 -5.29 9.42 -11.10
N VAL A 80 -4.93 8.19 -10.89
CA VAL A 80 -3.77 7.55 -11.52
C VAL A 80 -4.27 6.36 -12.31
N ASP A 81 -3.85 6.26 -13.54
CA ASP A 81 -4.09 5.07 -14.33
C ASP A 81 -3.37 3.89 -13.68
N ASN A 82 -4.16 2.90 -13.30
CA ASN A 82 -3.61 1.67 -12.73
C ASN A 82 -3.44 0.64 -13.85
N VAL A 83 -2.22 0.12 -14.00
CA VAL A 83 -1.96 -1.04 -14.85
C VAL A 83 -2.39 -2.29 -14.08
N TYR A 84 -3.22 -3.10 -14.69
CA TYR A 84 -3.67 -4.38 -14.14
C TYR A 84 -3.41 -5.52 -15.14
N LEU A 85 -3.22 -6.72 -14.63
CA LEU A 85 -3.13 -7.92 -15.45
C LEU A 85 -4.53 -8.50 -15.66
N THR A 86 -4.86 -8.80 -16.91
CA THR A 86 -6.08 -9.55 -17.22
C THR A 86 -5.91 -11.02 -16.85
N GLU A 87 -7.01 -11.76 -16.79
CA GLU A 87 -6.98 -13.19 -16.50
C GLU A 87 -6.13 -13.98 -17.52
N GLU A 88 -6.21 -13.60 -18.80
CA GLU A 88 -5.43 -14.21 -19.87
C GLU A 88 -3.94 -13.99 -19.65
N ARG A 89 -3.53 -12.79 -19.21
CA ARG A 89 -2.12 -12.48 -18.92
C ARG A 89 -1.60 -13.21 -17.69
N ILE A 90 -2.46 -13.43 -16.70
CA ILE A 90 -2.10 -14.25 -15.53
C ILE A 90 -1.94 -15.70 -15.94
N GLN A 91 -2.80 -16.20 -16.85
CA GLN A 91 -2.70 -17.56 -17.37
C GLN A 91 -1.42 -17.74 -18.20
N GLU A 92 -1.11 -16.82 -19.13
CA GLU A 92 0.13 -16.82 -19.90
C GLU A 92 1.36 -16.83 -18.98
N LEU A 93 1.34 -16.04 -17.92
CA LEU A 93 2.43 -15.97 -16.97
C LEU A 93 2.56 -17.28 -16.18
N TYR A 94 1.45 -17.88 -15.77
CA TYR A 94 1.45 -19.17 -15.07
C TYR A 94 2.07 -20.27 -15.93
N GLU A 95 1.72 -20.33 -17.22
CA GLU A 95 2.21 -21.33 -18.17
C GLU A 95 3.62 -21.07 -18.69
N TYR A 96 4.15 -19.85 -18.47
CA TYR A 96 5.47 -19.48 -18.98
C TYR A 96 6.57 -20.32 -18.36
N ASP A 97 7.32 -21.04 -19.23
CA ASP A 97 8.39 -21.94 -18.80
C ASP A 97 9.67 -21.17 -18.38
N LEU A 98 10.03 -21.30 -17.12
CA LEU A 98 11.24 -20.77 -16.52
C LEU A 98 12.09 -21.90 -15.87
N SER A 99 11.91 -23.15 -16.30
CA SER A 99 12.62 -24.31 -15.74
C SER A 99 14.14 -24.17 -15.80
N ASN A 100 14.66 -23.44 -16.82
CA ASN A 100 16.07 -23.09 -16.96
C ASN A 100 16.54 -21.95 -16.04
N ARG A 101 15.64 -21.30 -15.29
CA ARG A 101 15.91 -20.16 -14.38
C ARG A 101 15.17 -20.34 -13.04
N PRO A 102 15.58 -21.28 -12.18
CA PRO A 102 14.82 -21.66 -10.99
C PRO A 102 14.51 -20.51 -10.02
N ALA A 103 15.38 -19.49 -9.94
CA ALA A 103 15.14 -18.33 -9.11
C ALA A 103 13.96 -17.49 -9.64
N TRP A 104 13.91 -17.26 -10.95
CA TRP A 104 12.82 -16.52 -11.61
C TRP A 104 11.51 -17.30 -11.58
N GLU A 105 11.57 -18.62 -11.71
CA GLU A 105 10.40 -19.49 -11.60
C GLU A 105 9.73 -19.36 -10.23
N LYS A 106 10.50 -19.35 -9.14
CA LYS A 106 9.98 -19.12 -7.79
C LYS A 106 9.31 -17.76 -7.64
N ILE A 107 9.91 -16.70 -8.20
CA ILE A 107 9.34 -15.35 -8.18
C ILE A 107 8.02 -15.31 -8.94
N LYS A 108 8.01 -15.89 -10.15
CA LYS A 108 6.81 -16.01 -10.99
C LYS A 108 5.67 -16.69 -10.24
N ASP A 109 5.94 -17.87 -9.68
CA ASP A 109 4.92 -18.66 -9.01
C ASP A 109 4.35 -17.95 -7.78
N VAL A 110 5.20 -17.31 -6.97
CA VAL A 110 4.74 -16.49 -5.83
C VAL A 110 3.92 -15.27 -6.29
N PHE A 111 4.32 -14.63 -7.38
CA PHE A 111 3.60 -13.50 -7.95
C PHE A 111 2.21 -13.92 -8.48
N VAL A 112 2.12 -15.05 -9.19
CA VAL A 112 0.84 -15.60 -9.67
C VAL A 112 -0.11 -15.88 -8.51
N VAL A 113 0.38 -16.45 -7.40
CA VAL A 113 -0.43 -16.64 -6.19
C VAL A 113 -0.93 -15.29 -5.66
N GLY A 114 -0.10 -14.25 -5.66
CA GLY A 114 -0.50 -12.89 -5.29
C GLY A 114 -1.64 -12.36 -6.16
N CYS A 115 -1.52 -12.48 -7.48
CA CYS A 115 -2.55 -12.06 -8.45
C CYS A 115 -3.88 -12.79 -8.23
N LEU A 116 -3.85 -14.12 -8.09
CA LEU A 116 -5.05 -14.96 -7.96
C LEU A 116 -5.75 -14.82 -6.62
N THR A 117 -5.03 -14.43 -5.57
CA THR A 117 -5.61 -14.28 -4.23
C THR A 117 -6.00 -12.85 -3.90
N GLY A 118 -5.46 -11.85 -4.59
CA GLY A 118 -5.72 -10.42 -4.33
C GLY A 118 -5.29 -9.95 -2.94
N GLN A 119 -4.40 -10.70 -2.27
CA GLN A 119 -3.95 -10.36 -0.93
C GLN A 119 -2.71 -9.48 -0.95
N ARG A 120 -2.41 -8.82 0.19
CA ARG A 120 -1.19 -8.05 0.34
C ARG A 120 0.03 -8.96 0.30
N VAL A 121 1.18 -8.43 -0.12
CA VAL A 121 2.46 -9.17 -0.21
C VAL A 121 2.79 -9.87 1.12
N SER A 122 2.61 -9.20 2.27
CA SER A 122 2.81 -9.80 3.60
C SER A 122 1.88 -10.99 3.87
N ASP A 123 0.70 -11.00 3.25
CA ASP A 123 -0.32 -12.01 3.46
C ASP A 123 -0.17 -13.18 2.50
N TYR A 124 -0.08 -12.95 1.17
CA TYR A 124 -0.01 -14.07 0.23
C TYR A 124 1.30 -14.85 0.32
N LYS A 125 2.43 -14.22 0.66
CA LYS A 125 3.72 -14.92 0.86
C LYS A 125 3.69 -16.00 1.96
N ARG A 126 2.71 -15.95 2.86
CA ARG A 126 2.53 -16.92 3.97
C ARG A 126 1.59 -18.06 3.65
N ILE A 127 0.91 -18.01 2.50
CA ILE A 127 -0.06 -19.03 2.11
C ILE A 127 0.64 -20.39 2.05
N ASN A 128 -0.01 -21.40 2.62
CA ASN A 128 0.45 -22.77 2.63
C ASN A 128 -0.75 -23.74 2.70
N SER A 129 -0.51 -25.02 2.40
CA SER A 129 -1.55 -26.03 2.31
C SER A 129 -2.35 -26.26 3.61
N LYS A 130 -1.77 -25.93 4.78
CA LYS A 130 -2.49 -26.03 6.07
C LYS A 130 -3.60 -25.00 6.23
N MET A 131 -3.60 -23.94 5.39
CA MET A 131 -4.63 -22.91 5.37
C MET A 131 -5.82 -23.29 4.50
N ILE A 132 -5.74 -24.39 3.75
CA ILE A 132 -6.84 -24.87 2.90
C ILE A 132 -7.89 -25.55 3.77
N VAL A 133 -9.12 -25.07 3.66
CA VAL A 133 -10.29 -25.62 4.37
C VAL A 133 -11.41 -25.91 3.37
N THR A 134 -12.20 -26.94 3.66
CA THR A 134 -13.44 -27.21 2.91
C THR A 134 -14.59 -26.65 3.72
N LEU A 135 -15.42 -25.81 3.09
CA LEU A 135 -16.62 -25.27 3.73
C LEU A 135 -17.84 -26.16 3.47
N THR A 136 -18.98 -25.77 4.05
CA THR A 136 -20.24 -26.53 3.98
C THR A 136 -20.83 -26.67 2.57
N ASP A 137 -20.40 -25.76 1.66
CA ASP A 137 -20.74 -25.80 0.23
C ASP A 137 -19.94 -26.84 -0.58
N GLY A 138 -19.01 -27.56 0.09
CA GLY A 138 -18.13 -28.52 -0.53
C GLY A 138 -16.92 -27.93 -1.25
N ASN A 139 -16.82 -26.61 -1.35
CA ASN A 139 -15.72 -25.93 -2.02
C ASN A 139 -14.52 -25.74 -1.10
N LYS A 140 -13.33 -25.66 -1.71
CA LYS A 140 -12.08 -25.39 -0.99
C LYS A 140 -11.75 -23.91 -0.98
N TYR A 141 -11.32 -23.43 0.16
CA TYR A 141 -10.94 -22.04 0.40
C TYR A 141 -9.62 -21.95 1.15
N ILE A 142 -8.89 -20.87 0.92
CA ILE A 142 -7.73 -20.50 1.75
C ILE A 142 -8.26 -19.65 2.90
N LYS A 143 -8.19 -20.15 4.14
CA LYS A 143 -8.51 -19.40 5.36
C LYS A 143 -7.27 -18.62 5.82
N LEU A 144 -7.27 -17.31 5.62
CA LEU A 144 -6.14 -16.45 5.91
C LEU A 144 -6.50 -15.37 6.93
N LYS A 145 -5.70 -15.24 8.00
CA LYS A 145 -5.77 -14.07 8.90
C LYS A 145 -4.83 -13.00 8.38
N GLN A 146 -5.38 -11.86 7.95
CA GLN A 146 -4.60 -10.73 7.43
C GLN A 146 -3.73 -10.11 8.51
N GLU A 147 -2.46 -9.87 8.22
CA GLU A 147 -1.48 -9.35 9.19
C GLU A 147 -1.80 -7.91 9.63
N LYS A 148 -2.11 -7.03 8.66
CA LYS A 148 -2.35 -5.61 8.94
C LYS A 148 -3.64 -5.32 9.69
N THR A 149 -4.71 -6.10 9.43
CA THR A 149 -6.06 -5.83 9.96
C THR A 149 -6.54 -6.83 11.00
N GLY A 150 -5.88 -8.00 11.08
CA GLY A 150 -6.31 -9.10 11.93
C GLY A 150 -7.57 -9.84 11.44
N ASN A 151 -8.16 -9.40 10.34
CA ASN A 151 -9.38 -10.00 9.80
C ASN A 151 -9.11 -11.38 9.21
N ILE A 152 -10.05 -12.30 9.39
CA ILE A 152 -10.04 -13.60 8.72
C ILE A 152 -10.79 -13.46 7.40
N VAL A 153 -10.15 -13.89 6.31
CA VAL A 153 -10.75 -13.95 4.97
C VAL A 153 -10.73 -15.37 4.44
N TYR A 154 -11.74 -15.71 3.65
CA TYR A 154 -11.86 -16.98 2.95
C TYR A 154 -11.75 -16.69 1.45
N ILE A 155 -10.68 -17.16 0.82
CA ILE A 155 -10.37 -16.92 -0.59
C ILE A 155 -10.65 -18.23 -1.33
N PRO A 156 -11.49 -18.26 -2.38
CA PRO A 156 -11.68 -19.44 -3.19
C PRO A 156 -10.33 -20.01 -3.65
N LEU A 157 -10.14 -21.31 -3.54
CA LEU A 157 -8.90 -21.95 -3.96
C LEU A 157 -8.90 -22.15 -5.47
N ASP A 158 -8.12 -21.33 -6.17
CA ASP A 158 -7.84 -21.50 -7.59
C ASP A 158 -6.93 -22.73 -7.81
N TYR A 159 -7.18 -23.49 -8.89
CA TYR A 159 -6.45 -24.71 -9.21
C TYR A 159 -4.94 -24.46 -9.43
N ARG A 160 -4.58 -23.28 -9.96
CA ARG A 160 -3.17 -22.87 -10.18
C ARG A 160 -2.46 -22.65 -8.85
N VAL A 161 -3.16 -22.04 -7.89
CA VAL A 161 -2.62 -21.87 -6.53
C VAL A 161 -2.39 -23.23 -5.87
N ALA A 162 -3.34 -24.16 -6.01
CA ALA A 162 -3.19 -25.53 -5.52
C ALA A 162 -1.96 -26.22 -6.16
N ALA A 163 -1.83 -26.17 -7.48
CA ALA A 163 -0.71 -26.76 -8.22
C ALA A 163 0.64 -26.14 -7.81
N ILE A 164 0.71 -24.83 -7.62
CA ILE A 164 1.92 -24.14 -7.13
C ILE A 164 2.27 -24.61 -5.71
N LEU A 165 1.29 -24.70 -4.82
CA LEU A 165 1.56 -25.21 -3.47
C LEU A 165 2.06 -26.64 -3.49
N ASP A 166 1.48 -27.52 -4.31
CA ASP A 166 1.91 -28.90 -4.46
C ASP A 166 3.35 -28.99 -5.00
N LYS A 167 3.70 -28.17 -5.99
CA LYS A 167 5.06 -28.05 -6.54
C LYS A 167 6.11 -27.73 -5.47
N TYR A 168 5.74 -26.97 -4.46
CA TYR A 168 6.64 -26.56 -3.36
C TYR A 168 6.34 -27.28 -2.03
N ASN A 169 5.81 -28.50 -2.08
CA ASN A 169 5.52 -29.34 -0.90
C ASN A 169 4.64 -28.61 0.15
N GLY A 170 3.65 -27.87 -0.34
CA GLY A 170 2.64 -27.21 0.48
C GLY A 170 3.03 -25.87 1.08
N THR A 171 4.20 -25.31 0.77
CA THR A 171 4.66 -24.02 1.29
C THR A 171 5.33 -23.23 0.19
N LEU A 172 4.89 -21.99 -0.02
CA LEU A 172 5.48 -21.13 -1.03
C LEU A 172 6.98 -20.88 -0.79
N PRO A 173 7.79 -20.82 -1.85
CA PRO A 173 9.21 -20.54 -1.71
C PRO A 173 9.45 -19.12 -1.20
N LYS A 174 10.51 -18.93 -0.41
CA LYS A 174 10.94 -17.60 0.01
C LYS A 174 11.54 -16.88 -1.20
N VAL A 175 10.95 -15.73 -1.54
CA VAL A 175 11.51 -14.78 -2.51
C VAL A 175 11.88 -13.51 -1.73
N TYR A 176 13.11 -13.06 -1.92
CA TYR A 176 13.61 -11.86 -1.23
C TYR A 176 13.31 -10.63 -2.09
N ASP A 177 12.87 -9.56 -1.43
CA ASP A 177 12.88 -8.24 -2.04
C ASP A 177 14.35 -7.80 -2.13
N GLN A 178 14.83 -7.52 -3.35
CA GLN A 178 16.16 -6.92 -3.56
C GLN A 178 16.06 -5.41 -3.40
#